data_e1f4d42b6363ea90c25698d79bed7999
#
_entry.id   e1f4d42b6363ea90c25698d79bed7999
#
_cell.length_a   1.000
_cell.length_b   1.000
_cell.length_c   1.000
_cell.angle_alpha   90.00
_cell.angle_beta   90.00
_cell.angle_gamma   90.00
#
_symmetry.space_group_name_H-M   'P 1'
#
loop_
_entity.id
_entity.type
_entity.pdbx_description
1 polymer ?
#
loop_
_entity_poly.entity_id
_entity_poly.type
_entity_poly.pdbx_seq_one_letter_code
_entity_poly.pdbx_strand_id
1 'polypeptide(L)'
;MQQKLLTIIVPSFNMEAYLRKNCDSLLIGGEEQEWLDVILVNDGSTDQTSAIAHEYATRFPTVFRVIDKANGHYGSCVNAGLAVAKGVYTKVLDADDYVDTEAFRVYVKTLAAEDAIGPIDFVISDWTKVDSDGKRFDLVHYPFPAGKMTVFDIGSTWFDLHAIAYRTKLLHDMNYRQTEGCLYTDAEWFNHPLAFVEHVLYIPQCVTCYLLGREGQSMEEETVVRNIGVAIQMVLNNMKAYQRVAEEIPLERRLLQRERVFWRIVTVYGWCLLGVNGRIPEYDLEVFDNQVRQFDMDLYESVGKRVTKYKILGIRIKFYYIRAWRKQQTRKTLSFWLYDKFRRRVKKCR
;
A
#
# COMPACT_ATOMS: atom_id res chain seq x y z
N MET A 1 -9.24 32.28 -3.44
CA MET A 1 -8.14 31.29 -3.34
C MET A 1 -8.34 30.28 -4.45
N GLN A 2 -7.29 29.95 -5.17
CA GLN A 2 -7.32 28.92 -6.23
C GLN A 2 -7.66 27.56 -5.62
N GLN A 3 -8.51 26.77 -6.28
CA GLN A 3 -8.87 25.43 -5.81
C GLN A 3 -7.62 24.53 -5.83
N LYS A 4 -7.37 23.81 -4.73
CA LYS A 4 -6.30 22.81 -4.67
C LYS A 4 -6.70 21.58 -5.45
N LEU A 5 -5.80 21.08 -6.30
CA LEU A 5 -6.02 19.86 -7.08
C LEU A 5 -5.63 18.61 -6.30
N LEU A 6 -4.45 18.62 -5.67
CA LEU A 6 -3.89 17.44 -5.04
C LEU A 6 -3.45 17.75 -3.59
N THR A 7 -4.07 17.07 -2.63
CA THR A 7 -3.54 16.98 -1.27
C THR A 7 -2.55 15.83 -1.19
N ILE A 8 -1.38 16.08 -0.60
CA ILE A 8 -0.37 15.07 -0.29
C ILE A 8 -0.24 15.01 1.23
N ILE A 9 -0.61 13.87 1.82
CA ILE A 9 -0.44 13.62 3.25
C ILE A 9 0.91 12.93 3.44
N VAL A 10 1.78 13.51 4.28
CA VAL A 10 3.11 13.00 4.59
C VAL A 10 3.17 12.59 6.07
N PRO A 11 2.87 11.31 6.42
CA PRO A 11 3.04 10.79 7.77
C PRO A 11 4.52 10.83 8.18
N SER A 12 4.84 11.48 9.30
CA SER A 12 6.23 11.72 9.70
C SER A 12 6.44 11.39 11.19
N PHE A 13 7.32 10.44 11.48
CA PHE A 13 7.77 10.12 12.83
C PHE A 13 9.27 9.84 12.84
N ASN A 14 10.07 10.74 13.43
CA ASN A 14 11.53 10.68 13.47
C ASN A 14 12.14 10.54 12.07
N MET A 15 11.87 11.52 11.19
CA MET A 15 12.25 11.56 9.79
C MET A 15 13.17 12.73 9.45
N GLU A 16 13.92 13.28 10.40
CA GLU A 16 14.78 14.45 10.20
C GLU A 16 15.81 14.26 9.06
N ALA A 17 16.28 13.02 8.85
CA ALA A 17 17.25 12.70 7.80
C ALA A 17 16.67 12.72 6.38
N TYR A 18 15.35 12.60 6.23
CA TYR A 18 14.68 12.35 4.94
C TYR A 18 13.70 13.46 4.55
N LEU A 19 13.03 14.08 5.53
CA LEU A 19 11.90 14.98 5.30
C LEU A 19 12.26 16.18 4.41
N ARG A 20 13.50 16.71 4.48
CA ARG A 20 13.93 17.79 3.59
C ARG A 20 13.91 17.37 2.12
N LYS A 21 14.45 16.20 1.79
CA LYS A 21 14.45 15.67 0.42
C LYS A 21 13.02 15.42 -0.08
N ASN A 22 12.15 14.89 0.79
CA ASN A 22 10.73 14.72 0.49
C ASN A 22 10.10 16.07 0.12
N CYS A 23 10.20 17.07 0.99
CA CYS A 23 9.61 18.40 0.78
C CYS A 23 10.18 19.12 -0.45
N ASP A 24 11.51 19.10 -0.64
CA ASP A 24 12.15 19.73 -1.80
C ASP A 24 11.66 19.14 -3.12
N SER A 25 11.44 17.83 -3.16
CA SER A 25 10.95 17.14 -4.36
C SER A 25 9.53 17.56 -4.77
N LEU A 26 8.72 18.04 -3.81
CA LEU A 26 7.36 18.51 -4.03
C LEU A 26 7.30 19.98 -4.50
N LEU A 27 8.43 20.67 -4.55
CA LEU A 27 8.53 22.04 -5.07
C LEU A 27 8.69 22.01 -6.58
N ILE A 28 7.58 21.81 -7.32
CA ILE A 28 7.55 21.65 -8.77
C ILE A 28 7.66 22.98 -9.55
N GLY A 29 7.52 24.11 -8.85
CA GLY A 29 7.54 25.46 -9.48
C GLY A 29 6.35 25.72 -10.41
N GLY A 30 6.35 26.93 -11.00
CA GLY A 30 5.27 27.35 -11.90
C GLY A 30 3.92 27.54 -11.22
N GLU A 31 2.87 27.71 -12.00
CA GLU A 31 1.51 27.88 -11.50
C GLU A 31 0.97 26.60 -10.85
N GLU A 32 1.45 25.44 -11.29
CA GLU A 32 1.06 24.14 -10.79
C GLU A 32 1.42 23.94 -9.32
N GLN A 33 2.42 24.65 -8.82
CA GLN A 33 2.80 24.65 -7.42
C GLN A 33 1.64 25.05 -6.51
N GLU A 34 0.84 26.02 -6.91
CA GLU A 34 -0.31 26.51 -6.16
C GLU A 34 -1.50 25.52 -6.16
N TRP A 35 -1.48 24.49 -6.98
CA TRP A 35 -2.49 23.43 -7.00
C TRP A 35 -2.25 22.38 -5.92
N LEU A 36 -1.06 22.39 -5.30
CA LEU A 36 -0.69 21.41 -4.25
C LEU A 36 -1.12 21.88 -2.86
N ASP A 37 -1.49 20.93 -2.03
CA ASP A 37 -1.80 21.06 -0.60
C ASP A 37 -1.03 19.96 0.15
N VAL A 38 0.19 20.25 0.61
CA VAL A 38 1.03 19.27 1.30
C VAL A 38 0.83 19.38 2.80
N ILE A 39 0.41 18.28 3.43
CA ILE A 39 0.15 18.20 4.87
C ILE A 39 1.22 17.32 5.51
N LEU A 40 2.17 17.96 6.18
CA LEU A 40 3.20 17.28 6.97
C LEU A 40 2.58 16.92 8.33
N VAL A 41 2.35 15.64 8.58
CA VAL A 41 1.73 15.18 9.84
C VAL A 41 2.83 14.64 10.75
N ASN A 42 3.25 15.45 11.71
CA ASN A 42 4.22 15.07 12.72
C ASN A 42 3.53 14.24 13.81
N ASP A 43 3.84 12.96 13.89
CA ASP A 43 3.25 11.98 14.79
C ASP A 43 4.00 11.88 16.14
N GLY A 44 4.30 13.04 16.75
CA GLY A 44 4.97 13.11 18.03
C GLY A 44 6.47 12.78 17.94
N SER A 45 7.15 13.25 16.90
CA SER A 45 8.60 13.06 16.73
C SER A 45 9.40 13.69 17.86
N THR A 46 10.53 13.09 18.20
CA THR A 46 11.49 13.54 19.22
C THR A 46 12.78 14.10 18.66
N ASP A 47 12.96 14.02 17.33
CA ASP A 47 14.07 14.59 16.57
C ASP A 47 13.69 15.94 15.93
N GLN A 48 14.45 16.41 14.92
CA GLN A 48 14.19 17.68 14.25
C GLN A 48 13.05 17.64 13.22
N THR A 49 12.28 16.54 13.11
CA THR A 49 11.21 16.39 12.12
C THR A 49 10.18 17.52 12.20
N SER A 50 9.70 17.87 13.42
CA SER A 50 8.73 18.95 13.63
C SER A 50 9.33 20.31 13.19
N ALA A 51 10.55 20.60 13.58
CA ALA A 51 11.21 21.85 13.23
C ALA A 51 11.37 22.01 11.71
N ILE A 52 11.76 20.94 11.01
CA ILE A 52 11.86 20.91 9.55
C ILE A 52 10.48 21.14 8.91
N ALA A 53 9.43 20.46 9.39
CA ALA A 53 8.07 20.63 8.86
C ALA A 53 7.60 22.09 8.97
N HIS A 54 7.80 22.72 10.12
CA HIS A 54 7.44 24.13 10.34
C HIS A 54 8.27 25.10 9.51
N GLU A 55 9.55 24.80 9.26
CA GLU A 55 10.39 25.58 8.34
C GLU A 55 9.77 25.64 6.93
N TYR A 56 9.37 24.48 6.36
CA TYR A 56 8.73 24.44 5.05
C TYR A 56 7.37 25.13 5.02
N ALA A 57 6.54 24.94 6.03
CA ALA A 57 5.25 25.63 6.12
C ALA A 57 5.41 27.16 6.24
N THR A 58 6.48 27.65 6.88
CA THR A 58 6.78 29.08 6.98
C THR A 58 7.29 29.64 5.65
N ARG A 59 8.16 28.91 4.95
CA ARG A 59 8.75 29.33 3.68
C ARG A 59 7.79 29.25 2.50
N PHE A 60 6.86 28.29 2.51
CA PHE A 60 5.93 28.02 1.43
C PHE A 60 4.50 27.84 1.95
N PRO A 61 3.89 28.87 2.58
CA PRO A 61 2.63 28.75 3.34
C PRO A 61 1.40 28.45 2.46
N THR A 62 1.51 28.66 1.15
CA THR A 62 0.45 28.31 0.21
C THR A 62 0.46 26.82 -0.16
N VAL A 63 1.58 26.13 0.05
CA VAL A 63 1.80 24.72 -0.33
C VAL A 63 1.81 23.80 0.87
N PHE A 64 2.61 24.13 1.90
CA PHE A 64 2.83 23.26 3.06
C PHE A 64 2.03 23.70 4.27
N ARG A 65 1.46 22.73 4.96
CA ARG A 65 0.83 22.87 6.28
C ARG A 65 1.33 21.79 7.22
N VAL A 66 1.33 22.05 8.52
CA VAL A 66 1.78 21.09 9.54
C VAL A 66 0.60 20.73 10.45
N ILE A 67 0.55 19.48 10.83
CA ILE A 67 -0.27 18.96 11.93
C ILE A 67 0.68 18.29 12.92
N ASP A 68 0.84 18.89 14.11
CA ASP A 68 1.51 18.22 15.22
C ASP A 68 0.48 17.47 16.07
N LYS A 69 0.75 16.20 16.38
CA LYS A 69 -0.15 15.36 17.18
C LYS A 69 0.64 14.40 18.05
N ALA A 70 0.02 13.87 19.09
CA ALA A 70 0.56 12.74 19.84
C ALA A 70 0.66 11.51 18.95
N ASN A 71 1.68 10.67 19.18
CA ASN A 71 1.88 9.47 18.39
C ASN A 71 0.66 8.54 18.42
N GLY A 72 0.16 8.21 17.25
CA GLY A 72 -0.99 7.33 17.01
C GLY A 72 -0.75 6.40 15.81
N HIS A 73 0.48 6.29 15.38
CA HIS A 73 0.95 5.54 14.22
C HIS A 73 0.37 6.03 12.88
N TYR A 74 0.77 5.34 11.82
CA TYR A 74 0.57 5.71 10.43
C TYR A 74 -0.89 6.06 10.09
N GLY A 75 -1.83 5.20 10.42
CA GLY A 75 -3.25 5.41 10.11
C GLY A 75 -3.83 6.68 10.72
N SER A 76 -3.37 7.06 11.94
CA SER A 76 -3.80 8.29 12.58
C SER A 76 -3.33 9.55 11.84
N CYS A 77 -2.15 9.48 11.21
CA CYS A 77 -1.63 10.58 10.39
C CYS A 77 -2.45 10.73 9.10
N VAL A 78 -2.78 9.62 8.44
CA VAL A 78 -3.63 9.64 7.24
C VAL A 78 -5.01 10.21 7.59
N ASN A 79 -5.62 9.77 8.70
CA ASN A 79 -6.92 10.28 9.15
C ASN A 79 -6.88 11.77 9.47
N ALA A 80 -5.85 12.25 10.17
CA ALA A 80 -5.68 13.66 10.50
C ALA A 80 -5.50 14.52 9.25
N GLY A 81 -4.67 14.08 8.31
CA GLY A 81 -4.46 14.77 7.04
C GLY A 81 -5.72 14.81 6.18
N LEU A 82 -6.41 13.67 6.04
CA LEU A 82 -7.64 13.57 5.26
C LEU A 82 -8.76 14.48 5.80
N ALA A 83 -8.88 14.60 7.11
CA ALA A 83 -9.90 15.45 7.74
C ALA A 83 -9.79 16.94 7.35
N VAL A 84 -8.63 17.40 6.93
CA VAL A 84 -8.37 18.80 6.55
C VAL A 84 -7.90 18.96 5.09
N ALA A 85 -7.93 17.89 4.30
CA ALA A 85 -7.53 17.88 2.90
C ALA A 85 -8.35 18.88 2.07
N LYS A 86 -7.67 19.68 1.23
CA LYS A 86 -8.29 20.71 0.39
C LYS A 86 -8.27 20.35 -1.10
N GLY A 87 -7.46 19.38 -1.48
CA GLY A 87 -7.31 18.94 -2.86
C GLY A 87 -8.53 18.16 -3.35
N VAL A 88 -8.82 18.27 -4.62
CA VAL A 88 -9.81 17.41 -5.31
C VAL A 88 -9.42 15.93 -5.15
N TYR A 89 -8.13 15.67 -5.16
CA TYR A 89 -7.53 14.34 -4.94
C TYR A 89 -6.66 14.31 -3.70
N THR A 90 -6.52 13.12 -3.11
CA THR A 90 -5.62 12.87 -1.96
C THR A 90 -4.68 11.72 -2.30
N LYS A 91 -3.39 11.94 -2.10
CA LYS A 91 -2.30 10.97 -2.16
C LYS A 91 -1.60 10.90 -0.81
N VAL A 92 -1.10 9.73 -0.43
CA VAL A 92 -0.18 9.59 0.70
C VAL A 92 1.23 9.39 0.14
N LEU A 93 2.21 10.03 0.75
CA LEU A 93 3.63 9.90 0.42
C LEU A 93 4.41 9.71 1.72
N ASP A 94 5.14 8.60 1.83
CA ASP A 94 5.97 8.33 3.01
C ASP A 94 7.09 9.37 3.15
N ALA A 95 7.41 9.77 4.38
CA ALA A 95 8.35 10.86 4.64
C ALA A 95 9.82 10.53 4.28
N ASP A 96 10.15 9.24 4.14
CA ASP A 96 11.45 8.76 3.65
C ASP A 96 11.52 8.62 2.12
N ASP A 97 10.38 8.71 1.43
CA ASP A 97 10.28 8.71 -0.01
C ASP A 97 10.34 10.14 -0.59
N TYR A 98 10.43 10.22 -1.90
CA TYR A 98 10.39 11.49 -2.62
C TYR A 98 9.79 11.29 -4.03
N VAL A 99 9.43 12.39 -4.69
CA VAL A 99 8.96 12.33 -6.08
C VAL A 99 10.07 12.74 -7.06
N ASP A 100 10.03 12.21 -8.28
CA ASP A 100 10.73 12.82 -9.40
C ASP A 100 9.99 14.12 -9.75
N THR A 101 10.59 15.26 -9.46
CA THR A 101 9.94 16.58 -9.56
C THR A 101 9.37 16.86 -10.94
N GLU A 102 10.09 16.51 -12.01
CA GLU A 102 9.62 16.75 -13.38
C GLU A 102 8.49 15.76 -13.78
N ALA A 103 8.63 14.48 -13.46
CA ALA A 103 7.57 13.51 -13.69
C ALA A 103 6.32 13.85 -12.87
N PHE A 104 6.50 14.33 -11.64
CA PHE A 104 5.40 14.76 -10.80
C PHE A 104 4.71 16.02 -11.32
N ARG A 105 5.45 16.97 -11.88
CA ARG A 105 4.88 18.14 -12.55
C ARG A 105 4.02 17.73 -13.76
N VAL A 106 4.51 16.81 -14.58
CA VAL A 106 3.74 16.25 -15.70
C VAL A 106 2.49 15.53 -15.20
N TYR A 107 2.61 14.74 -14.13
CA TYR A 107 1.48 14.05 -13.49
C TYR A 107 0.39 15.03 -13.04
N VAL A 108 0.75 16.11 -12.33
CA VAL A 108 -0.19 17.11 -11.83
C VAL A 108 -0.90 17.84 -12.99
N LYS A 109 -0.18 18.21 -14.05
CA LYS A 109 -0.76 18.82 -15.26
C LYS A 109 -1.73 17.88 -15.96
N THR A 110 -1.35 16.63 -16.15
CA THR A 110 -2.20 15.63 -16.80
C THR A 110 -3.45 15.38 -15.97
N LEU A 111 -3.32 15.26 -14.66
CA LEU A 111 -4.46 15.09 -13.76
C LEU A 111 -5.44 16.26 -13.84
N ALA A 112 -4.95 17.50 -13.87
CA ALA A 112 -5.78 18.70 -14.01
C ALA A 112 -6.54 18.72 -15.35
N ALA A 113 -5.86 18.41 -16.44
CA ALA A 113 -6.45 18.36 -17.78
C ALA A 113 -7.53 17.27 -17.89
N GLU A 114 -7.27 16.09 -17.34
CA GLU A 114 -8.19 14.96 -17.38
C GLU A 114 -9.41 15.16 -16.44
N ASP A 115 -9.21 15.78 -15.26
CA ASP A 115 -10.30 16.12 -14.34
C ASP A 115 -11.28 17.12 -14.97
N ALA A 116 -10.80 18.06 -15.78
CA ALA A 116 -11.63 19.02 -16.50
C ALA A 116 -12.51 18.38 -17.60
N ILE A 117 -12.12 17.20 -18.11
CA ILE A 117 -12.86 16.49 -19.17
C ILE A 117 -13.98 15.61 -18.59
N GLY A 118 -13.80 15.06 -17.38
CA GLY A 118 -14.81 14.20 -16.76
C GLY A 118 -14.35 13.53 -15.49
N PRO A 119 -15.22 12.77 -14.82
CA PRO A 119 -14.97 12.26 -13.47
C PRO A 119 -13.78 11.28 -13.44
N ILE A 120 -13.04 11.37 -12.32
CA ILE A 120 -11.95 10.45 -11.97
C ILE A 120 -12.11 10.17 -10.48
N ASP A 121 -12.13 8.91 -10.07
CA ASP A 121 -12.22 8.50 -8.66
C ASP A 121 -10.88 8.00 -8.15
N PHE A 122 -10.08 7.40 -9.04
CA PHE A 122 -8.83 6.74 -8.72
C PHE A 122 -7.77 7.03 -9.77
N VAL A 123 -6.59 7.44 -9.33
CA VAL A 123 -5.45 7.76 -10.20
C VAL A 123 -4.31 6.78 -9.93
N ILE A 124 -3.72 6.27 -10.98
CA ILE A 124 -2.57 5.35 -10.94
C ILE A 124 -1.40 6.02 -11.66
N SER A 125 -0.22 5.92 -11.07
CA SER A 125 1.05 6.30 -11.71
C SER A 125 2.10 5.20 -11.54
N ASP A 126 3.14 5.23 -12.35
CA ASP A 126 4.32 4.38 -12.15
C ASP A 126 5.16 4.89 -10.98
N TRP A 127 6.03 4.03 -10.48
CA TRP A 127 6.98 4.35 -9.42
C TRP A 127 8.25 3.51 -9.54
N THR A 128 9.31 3.88 -8.84
CA THR A 128 10.58 3.16 -8.89
C THR A 128 11.16 2.97 -7.49
N LYS A 129 11.92 1.89 -7.32
CA LYS A 129 12.76 1.68 -6.14
C LYS A 129 14.08 2.40 -6.30
N VAL A 130 14.56 2.99 -5.21
CA VAL A 130 15.85 3.66 -5.17
C VAL A 130 16.64 3.19 -3.94
N ASP A 131 17.98 3.16 -4.07
CA ASP A 131 18.87 2.92 -2.94
C ASP A 131 19.21 4.21 -2.18
N SER A 132 20.03 4.09 -1.14
CA SER A 132 20.49 5.23 -0.32
C SER A 132 21.21 6.31 -1.13
N ASP A 133 21.84 5.96 -2.25
CA ASP A 133 22.54 6.88 -3.14
C ASP A 133 21.60 7.52 -4.18
N GLY A 134 20.31 7.16 -4.14
CA GLY A 134 19.29 7.64 -5.08
C GLY A 134 19.31 6.95 -6.43
N LYS A 135 20.07 5.86 -6.60
CA LYS A 135 20.11 5.09 -7.83
C LYS A 135 18.84 4.26 -7.99
N ARG A 136 18.19 4.45 -9.12
CA ARG A 136 16.98 3.67 -9.50
C ARG A 136 17.40 2.27 -9.95
N PHE A 137 16.68 1.24 -9.48
CA PHE A 137 17.01 -0.15 -9.83
C PHE A 137 15.80 -1.05 -10.15
N ASP A 138 14.59 -0.61 -9.92
CA ASP A 138 13.37 -1.40 -10.21
C ASP A 138 12.22 -0.44 -10.53
N LEU A 139 11.81 -0.41 -11.80
CA LEU A 139 10.67 0.37 -12.27
C LEU A 139 9.41 -0.49 -12.23
N VAL A 140 8.41 -0.05 -11.47
CA VAL A 140 7.09 -0.66 -11.45
C VAL A 140 6.20 0.10 -12.42
N HIS A 141 5.93 -0.56 -13.54
CA HIS A 141 5.06 -0.09 -14.61
C HIS A 141 3.80 -0.95 -14.67
N TYR A 142 2.63 -0.32 -14.80
CA TYR A 142 1.37 -1.03 -14.91
C TYR A 142 0.99 -1.25 -16.38
N PRO A 143 0.51 -2.47 -16.75
CA PRO A 143 0.25 -2.84 -18.15
C PRO A 143 -1.12 -2.32 -18.63
N PHE A 144 -1.42 -1.04 -18.35
CA PHE A 144 -2.67 -0.39 -18.80
C PHE A 144 -2.39 0.60 -19.92
N PRO A 145 -3.37 0.86 -20.80
CA PRO A 145 -3.30 2.02 -21.70
C PRO A 145 -3.33 3.31 -20.88
N ALA A 146 -2.55 4.31 -21.30
CA ALA A 146 -2.62 5.64 -20.71
C ALA A 146 -4.01 6.25 -20.88
N GLY A 147 -4.49 6.97 -19.88
CA GLY A 147 -5.78 7.67 -19.93
C GLY A 147 -6.86 7.01 -19.06
N LYS A 148 -8.11 7.34 -19.38
CA LYS A 148 -9.28 6.91 -18.59
C LYS A 148 -9.71 5.49 -18.89
N MET A 149 -10.14 4.80 -17.85
CA MET A 149 -10.68 3.46 -17.89
C MET A 149 -11.67 3.25 -16.73
N THR A 150 -12.23 2.06 -16.60
CA THR A 150 -13.10 1.68 -15.49
C THR A 150 -12.37 0.83 -14.45
N VAL A 151 -12.97 0.67 -13.27
CA VAL A 151 -12.43 -0.21 -12.22
C VAL A 151 -12.34 -1.68 -12.68
N PHE A 152 -13.12 -2.09 -13.67
CA PHE A 152 -13.09 -3.44 -14.21
C PHE A 152 -11.86 -3.69 -15.10
N ASP A 153 -11.37 -2.67 -15.78
CA ASP A 153 -10.18 -2.76 -16.63
C ASP A 153 -8.90 -3.01 -15.81
N ILE A 154 -8.85 -2.53 -14.57
CA ILE A 154 -7.73 -2.78 -13.65
C ILE A 154 -7.82 -4.14 -12.95
N GLY A 155 -9.00 -4.78 -12.95
CA GLY A 155 -9.23 -6.09 -12.36
C GLY A 155 -8.77 -6.21 -10.89
N SER A 156 -8.16 -7.33 -10.55
CA SER A 156 -7.57 -7.60 -9.24
C SER A 156 -6.09 -7.19 -9.14
N THR A 157 -5.63 -6.30 -10.03
CA THR A 157 -4.25 -5.80 -10.01
C THR A 157 -3.91 -5.23 -8.64
N TRP A 158 -2.73 -5.59 -8.17
CA TRP A 158 -2.17 -5.05 -6.94
C TRP A 158 -1.57 -3.67 -7.19
N PHE A 159 -1.90 -2.73 -6.33
CA PHE A 159 -1.30 -1.41 -6.32
C PHE A 159 -0.58 -1.19 -5.00
N ASP A 160 0.56 -0.52 -5.07
CA ASP A 160 1.28 -0.06 -3.90
C ASP A 160 0.89 1.39 -3.57
N LEU A 161 1.08 1.80 -2.31
CA LEU A 161 0.79 3.15 -1.84
C LEU A 161 1.41 4.22 -2.76
N HIS A 162 2.63 3.94 -3.25
CA HIS A 162 3.43 4.84 -4.08
C HIS A 162 2.76 5.20 -5.41
N ALA A 163 1.88 4.32 -5.91
CA ALA A 163 1.26 4.45 -7.22
C ALA A 163 -0.02 5.28 -7.25
N ILE A 164 -0.73 5.44 -6.11
CA ILE A 164 -2.15 5.72 -6.13
C ILE A 164 -2.55 7.04 -5.47
N ALA A 165 -3.65 7.62 -5.99
CA ALA A 165 -4.39 8.70 -5.34
C ALA A 165 -5.89 8.48 -5.53
N TYR A 166 -6.71 9.01 -4.63
CA TYR A 166 -8.16 8.95 -4.70
C TYR A 166 -8.79 10.33 -4.77
N ARG A 167 -9.98 10.42 -5.36
CA ARG A 167 -10.82 11.61 -5.22
C ARG A 167 -11.15 11.80 -3.73
N THR A 168 -10.85 12.96 -3.20
CA THR A 168 -11.03 13.28 -1.77
C THR A 168 -12.51 13.14 -1.36
N LYS A 169 -13.42 13.59 -2.22
CA LYS A 169 -14.86 13.45 -1.97
C LYS A 169 -15.29 11.98 -1.81
N LEU A 170 -14.77 11.06 -2.62
CA LEU A 170 -15.07 9.62 -2.48
C LEU A 170 -14.66 9.10 -1.10
N LEU A 171 -13.48 9.49 -0.61
CA LEU A 171 -13.01 9.08 0.73
C LEU A 171 -13.91 9.64 1.83
N HIS A 172 -14.38 10.88 1.70
CA HIS A 172 -15.31 11.49 2.67
C HIS A 172 -16.71 10.85 2.61
N ASP A 173 -17.26 10.63 1.41
CA ASP A 173 -18.60 10.05 1.23
C ASP A 173 -18.70 8.65 1.82
N MET A 174 -17.64 7.84 1.71
CA MET A 174 -17.59 6.50 2.31
C MET A 174 -17.17 6.50 3.79
N ASN A 175 -16.98 7.68 4.40
CA ASN A 175 -16.45 7.84 5.77
C ASN A 175 -15.15 7.03 5.98
N TYR A 176 -14.22 7.11 5.02
CA TYR A 176 -12.97 6.37 5.10
C TYR A 176 -12.20 6.73 6.37
N ARG A 177 -11.83 5.70 7.10
CA ARG A 177 -10.91 5.78 8.25
C ARG A 177 -9.95 4.61 8.21
N GLN A 178 -8.68 4.91 8.40
CA GLN A 178 -7.61 3.95 8.50
C GLN A 178 -7.43 3.54 9.97
N THR A 179 -7.14 2.27 10.24
CA THR A 179 -6.91 1.78 11.60
C THR A 179 -5.72 2.52 12.24
N GLU A 180 -5.90 2.95 13.48
CA GLU A 180 -4.87 3.68 14.24
C GLU A 180 -4.15 2.75 15.22
N GLY A 181 -2.97 3.17 15.69
CA GLY A 181 -2.23 2.45 16.73
C GLY A 181 -1.43 1.24 16.25
N CYS A 182 -1.30 1.02 14.93
CA CYS A 182 -0.57 -0.13 14.40
C CYS A 182 0.08 0.12 13.03
N LEU A 183 0.94 -0.83 12.61
CA LEU A 183 1.60 -0.85 11.30
C LEU A 183 0.72 -1.49 10.22
N TYR A 184 1.15 -1.44 8.95
CA TYR A 184 0.55 -2.10 7.77
C TYR A 184 -0.88 -1.69 7.44
N THR A 185 -1.30 -0.53 7.90
CA THR A 185 -2.65 0.00 7.66
C THR A 185 -2.80 0.58 6.24
N ASP A 186 -1.70 0.75 5.51
CA ASP A 186 -1.65 1.03 4.07
C ASP A 186 -2.48 0.04 3.25
N ALA A 187 -2.58 -1.22 3.70
CA ALA A 187 -3.45 -2.23 3.09
C ALA A 187 -4.94 -1.82 3.03
N GLU A 188 -5.41 -1.01 3.98
CA GLU A 188 -6.76 -0.47 3.99
C GLU A 188 -6.92 0.63 2.93
N TRP A 189 -5.87 1.47 2.75
CA TRP A 189 -5.83 2.53 1.75
C TRP A 189 -6.01 1.99 0.32
N PHE A 190 -5.40 0.86 -0.03
CA PHE A 190 -5.57 0.34 -1.38
C PHE A 190 -6.82 -0.51 -1.59
N ASN A 191 -7.45 -1.03 -0.54
CA ASN A 191 -8.54 -1.98 -0.74
C ASN A 191 -9.93 -1.38 -0.48
N HIS A 192 -10.10 -0.63 0.61
CA HIS A 192 -11.42 -0.18 0.99
C HIS A 192 -12.06 0.77 -0.03
N PRO A 193 -11.37 1.85 -0.50
CA PRO A 193 -11.99 2.79 -1.42
C PRO A 193 -12.29 2.20 -2.80
N LEU A 194 -11.54 1.18 -3.24
CA LEU A 194 -11.76 0.55 -4.55
C LEU A 194 -13.15 -0.09 -4.72
N ALA A 195 -13.86 -0.37 -3.62
CA ALA A 195 -15.24 -0.81 -3.66
C ALA A 195 -16.20 0.21 -4.30
N PHE A 196 -15.86 1.49 -4.21
CA PHE A 196 -16.70 2.62 -4.66
C PHE A 196 -16.16 3.34 -5.90
N VAL A 197 -14.98 2.96 -6.39
CA VAL A 197 -14.37 3.52 -7.60
C VAL A 197 -15.12 3.09 -8.85
N GLU A 198 -15.41 4.02 -9.74
CA GLU A 198 -15.94 3.80 -11.10
C GLU A 198 -14.91 4.16 -12.16
N HIS A 199 -14.38 5.36 -12.07
CA HIS A 199 -13.54 5.99 -13.08
C HIS A 199 -12.09 5.99 -12.62
N VAL A 200 -11.24 5.38 -13.41
CA VAL A 200 -9.80 5.25 -13.18
C VAL A 200 -9.04 6.07 -14.20
N LEU A 201 -8.01 6.78 -13.78
CA LEU A 201 -7.04 7.41 -14.66
C LEU A 201 -5.67 6.78 -14.45
N TYR A 202 -5.05 6.29 -15.53
CA TYR A 202 -3.66 5.88 -15.50
C TYR A 202 -2.78 6.89 -16.22
N ILE A 203 -1.80 7.41 -15.48
CA ILE A 203 -0.78 8.35 -15.95
C ILE A 203 0.57 7.62 -15.91
N PRO A 204 1.14 7.18 -17.05
CA PRO A 204 2.37 6.39 -17.08
C PRO A 204 3.62 7.24 -16.83
N GLN A 205 3.63 7.97 -15.72
CA GLN A 205 4.76 8.74 -15.22
C GLN A 205 5.33 8.07 -13.97
N CYS A 206 6.65 7.87 -13.95
CA CYS A 206 7.35 7.34 -12.80
C CYS A 206 7.50 8.42 -11.72
N VAL A 207 6.43 8.60 -10.93
CA VAL A 207 6.29 9.71 -9.99
C VAL A 207 7.08 9.48 -8.71
N THR A 208 6.83 8.38 -8.01
CA THR A 208 7.38 8.15 -6.67
C THR A 208 8.68 7.36 -6.72
N CYS A 209 9.67 7.81 -5.99
CA CYS A 209 10.95 7.16 -5.74
C CYS A 209 10.92 6.55 -4.33
N TYR A 210 10.68 5.24 -4.24
CA TYR A 210 10.59 4.49 -3.00
C TYR A 210 11.98 4.12 -2.49
N LEU A 211 12.38 4.66 -1.34
CA LEU A 211 13.68 4.42 -0.74
C LEU A 211 13.72 3.04 -0.07
N LEU A 212 14.70 2.21 -0.45
CA LEU A 212 14.95 0.91 0.19
C LEU A 212 16.32 0.89 0.89
N GLY A 213 16.39 0.08 1.96
CA GLY A 213 17.64 -0.16 2.69
C GLY A 213 17.87 0.78 3.86
N ARG A 214 16.87 1.57 4.25
CA ARG A 214 16.90 2.34 5.49
C ARG A 214 16.68 1.41 6.69
N GLU A 215 17.48 1.57 7.74
CA GLU A 215 17.29 0.85 9.00
C GLU A 215 15.91 1.16 9.61
N GLY A 216 15.24 0.13 10.11
CA GLY A 216 13.93 0.22 10.75
C GLY A 216 12.74 0.35 9.80
N GLN A 217 12.90 0.06 8.50
CA GLN A 217 11.77 0.02 7.56
C GLN A 217 10.76 -1.08 7.94
N SER A 218 9.47 -0.78 7.74
CA SER A 218 8.37 -1.71 8.04
C SER A 218 8.46 -3.02 7.24
N MET A 219 9.05 -2.97 6.05
CA MET A 219 9.24 -4.12 5.14
C MET A 219 10.55 -4.87 5.35
N GLU A 220 11.38 -4.50 6.32
CA GLU A 220 12.51 -5.33 6.72
C GLU A 220 12.05 -6.70 7.20
N GLU A 221 12.77 -7.75 6.80
CA GLU A 221 12.42 -9.14 7.12
C GLU A 221 12.15 -9.37 8.62
N GLU A 222 13.00 -8.83 9.48
CA GLU A 222 12.87 -8.97 10.93
C GLU A 222 11.62 -8.25 11.45
N THR A 223 11.32 -7.07 10.92
CA THR A 223 10.15 -6.28 11.28
C THR A 223 8.86 -6.98 10.84
N VAL A 224 8.81 -7.51 9.61
CA VAL A 224 7.65 -8.28 9.12
C VAL A 224 7.43 -9.55 9.94
N VAL A 225 8.49 -10.31 10.20
CA VAL A 225 8.40 -11.56 10.99
C VAL A 225 7.92 -11.28 12.42
N ARG A 226 8.42 -10.21 13.05
CA ARG A 226 8.02 -9.81 14.41
C ARG A 226 6.57 -9.32 14.47
N ASN A 227 6.09 -8.62 13.43
CA ASN A 227 4.77 -8.00 13.39
C ASN A 227 3.75 -8.80 12.57
N ILE A 228 3.97 -10.11 12.35
CA ILE A 228 3.08 -10.93 11.53
C ILE A 228 1.64 -10.93 12.04
N GLY A 229 1.43 -10.87 13.36
CA GLY A 229 0.11 -10.78 13.97
C GLY A 229 -0.65 -9.50 13.57
N VAL A 230 0.07 -8.37 13.46
CA VAL A 230 -0.50 -7.10 12.98
C VAL A 230 -0.90 -7.21 11.51
N ALA A 231 -0.04 -7.79 10.67
CA ALA A 231 -0.35 -8.02 9.26
C ALA A 231 -1.59 -8.90 9.07
N ILE A 232 -1.74 -9.95 9.88
CA ILE A 232 -2.93 -10.81 9.91
C ILE A 232 -4.17 -10.00 10.31
N GLN A 233 -4.07 -9.19 11.36
CA GLN A 233 -5.18 -8.34 11.80
C GLN A 233 -5.64 -7.39 10.69
N MET A 234 -4.72 -6.82 9.91
CA MET A 234 -5.07 -5.98 8.75
C MET A 234 -5.83 -6.76 7.68
N VAL A 235 -5.49 -8.03 7.43
CA VAL A 235 -6.28 -8.87 6.51
C VAL A 235 -7.67 -9.13 7.05
N LEU A 236 -7.81 -9.38 8.35
CA LEU A 236 -9.12 -9.55 9.00
C LEU A 236 -9.96 -8.27 8.93
N ASN A 237 -9.34 -7.10 9.09
CA ASN A 237 -10.02 -5.81 8.92
C ASN A 237 -10.50 -5.62 7.47
N ASN A 238 -9.70 -6.00 6.47
CA ASN A 238 -10.11 -5.97 5.07
C ASN A 238 -11.29 -6.91 4.78
N MET A 239 -11.32 -8.11 5.40
CA MET A 239 -12.45 -9.03 5.31
C MET A 239 -13.73 -8.40 5.90
N LYS A 240 -13.64 -7.80 7.08
CA LYS A 240 -14.76 -7.10 7.73
C LYS A 240 -15.25 -5.90 6.90
N ALA A 241 -14.33 -5.10 6.35
CA ALA A 241 -14.68 -3.98 5.48
C ALA A 241 -15.43 -4.45 4.23
N TYR A 242 -14.97 -5.52 3.58
CA TYR A 242 -15.68 -6.15 2.47
C TYR A 242 -17.10 -6.58 2.89
N GLN A 243 -17.28 -7.27 4.03
CA GLN A 243 -18.60 -7.71 4.48
C GLN A 243 -19.58 -6.54 4.68
N ARG A 244 -19.11 -5.40 5.19
CA ARG A 244 -19.95 -4.22 5.41
C ARG A 244 -20.52 -3.64 4.13
N VAL A 245 -19.76 -3.67 3.04
CA VAL A 245 -20.15 -3.03 1.76
C VAL A 245 -20.66 -4.05 0.74
N ALA A 246 -20.49 -5.35 0.96
CA ALA A 246 -20.79 -6.38 -0.03
C ALA A 246 -22.23 -6.39 -0.51
N GLU A 247 -23.19 -6.04 0.35
CA GLU A 247 -24.60 -5.97 -0.01
C GLU A 247 -24.99 -4.65 -0.67
N GLU A 248 -24.20 -3.61 -0.50
CA GLU A 248 -24.44 -2.26 -1.02
C GLU A 248 -23.88 -2.05 -2.43
N ILE A 249 -22.90 -2.86 -2.84
CA ILE A 249 -22.23 -2.73 -4.14
C ILE A 249 -22.75 -3.77 -5.15
N PRO A 250 -22.74 -3.45 -6.46
CA PRO A 250 -23.13 -4.39 -7.52
C PRO A 250 -22.33 -5.70 -7.48
N LEU A 251 -22.96 -6.80 -7.93
CA LEU A 251 -22.37 -8.15 -7.89
C LEU A 251 -20.97 -8.21 -8.53
N GLU A 252 -20.80 -7.57 -9.68
CA GLU A 252 -19.51 -7.58 -10.39
C GLU A 252 -18.40 -6.93 -9.57
N ARG A 253 -18.67 -5.81 -8.90
CA ARG A 253 -17.74 -5.18 -7.96
C ARG A 253 -17.47 -6.03 -6.73
N ARG A 254 -18.52 -6.69 -6.22
CA ARG A 254 -18.40 -7.63 -5.11
C ARG A 254 -17.42 -8.76 -5.43
N LEU A 255 -17.51 -9.33 -6.61
CA LEU A 255 -16.60 -10.39 -7.06
C LEU A 255 -15.15 -9.89 -7.16
N LEU A 256 -14.96 -8.69 -7.68
CA LEU A 256 -13.65 -8.07 -7.79
C LEU A 256 -13.01 -7.79 -6.41
N GLN A 257 -13.78 -7.24 -5.46
CA GLN A 257 -13.31 -7.03 -4.09
C GLN A 257 -13.03 -8.35 -3.37
N ARG A 258 -13.89 -9.38 -3.59
CA ARG A 258 -13.66 -10.71 -3.05
C ARG A 258 -12.36 -11.33 -3.53
N GLU A 259 -11.99 -11.12 -4.78
CA GLU A 259 -10.70 -11.58 -5.33
C GLU A 259 -9.51 -10.85 -4.68
N ARG A 260 -9.62 -9.55 -4.41
CA ARG A 260 -8.58 -8.80 -3.69
C ARG A 260 -8.39 -9.31 -2.26
N VAL A 261 -9.47 -9.58 -1.54
CA VAL A 261 -9.44 -10.20 -0.21
C VAL A 261 -8.79 -11.58 -0.28
N PHE A 262 -9.13 -12.40 -1.29
CA PHE A 262 -8.51 -13.70 -1.53
C PHE A 262 -6.99 -13.61 -1.59
N TRP A 263 -6.44 -12.69 -2.36
CA TRP A 263 -5.00 -12.54 -2.48
C TRP A 263 -4.33 -12.12 -1.17
N ARG A 264 -4.98 -11.29 -0.36
CA ARG A 264 -4.48 -10.92 0.98
C ARG A 264 -4.40 -12.14 1.91
N ILE A 265 -5.44 -12.94 1.92
CA ILE A 265 -5.46 -14.19 2.70
C ILE A 265 -4.34 -15.13 2.25
N VAL A 266 -4.16 -15.31 0.93
CA VAL A 266 -3.08 -16.14 0.38
C VAL A 266 -1.69 -15.63 0.80
N THR A 267 -1.51 -14.31 0.85
CA THR A 267 -0.23 -13.69 1.28
C THR A 267 0.10 -14.06 2.72
N VAL A 268 -0.86 -13.97 3.64
CA VAL A 268 -0.66 -14.38 5.05
C VAL A 268 -0.24 -15.84 5.16
N TYR A 269 -0.97 -16.76 4.52
CA TYR A 269 -0.55 -18.17 4.51
C TYR A 269 0.84 -18.35 3.88
N GLY A 270 1.16 -17.59 2.85
CA GLY A 270 2.49 -17.60 2.23
C GLY A 270 3.57 -17.22 3.24
N TRP A 271 3.40 -16.12 3.94
CA TRP A 271 4.36 -15.66 4.94
C TRP A 271 4.52 -16.66 6.11
N CYS A 272 3.42 -17.15 6.66
CA CYS A 272 3.45 -18.06 7.80
C CYS A 272 3.93 -19.47 7.45
N LEU A 273 3.63 -19.97 6.24
CA LEU A 273 3.92 -21.36 5.87
C LEU A 273 5.16 -21.52 4.98
N LEU A 274 5.48 -20.53 4.15
CA LEU A 274 6.62 -20.55 3.24
C LEU A 274 7.74 -19.60 3.65
N GLY A 275 7.42 -18.65 4.51
CA GLY A 275 8.33 -17.66 5.08
C GLY A 275 8.49 -16.38 4.27
N VAL A 276 9.00 -15.38 4.97
CA VAL A 276 9.43 -14.09 4.42
C VAL A 276 10.94 -14.18 4.22
N ASN A 277 11.41 -14.08 2.99
CA ASN A 277 12.83 -14.21 2.61
C ASN A 277 13.58 -15.44 3.18
N GLY A 278 12.86 -16.42 3.67
CA GLY A 278 13.41 -17.66 4.22
C GLY A 278 13.24 -17.83 5.73
N ARG A 279 12.79 -16.80 6.44
CA ARG A 279 12.38 -16.89 7.85
C ARG A 279 10.90 -17.23 7.95
N ILE A 280 10.54 -18.10 8.87
CA ILE A 280 9.16 -18.46 9.17
C ILE A 280 8.77 -17.75 10.45
N PRO A 281 7.74 -16.90 10.44
CA PRO A 281 7.19 -16.32 11.66
C PRO A 281 6.63 -17.42 12.58
N GLU A 282 6.82 -17.27 13.88
CA GLU A 282 6.12 -18.06 14.87
C GLU A 282 4.72 -17.47 15.05
N TYR A 283 3.72 -18.14 14.50
CA TYR A 283 2.32 -17.74 14.61
C TYR A 283 1.40 -18.95 14.50
N ASP A 284 0.41 -19.02 15.39
CA ASP A 284 -0.66 -19.99 15.31
C ASP A 284 -1.73 -19.53 14.31
N LEU A 285 -1.81 -20.24 13.19
CA LEU A 285 -2.74 -19.95 12.11
C LEU A 285 -4.16 -20.50 12.33
N GLU A 286 -4.40 -21.29 13.38
CA GLU A 286 -5.68 -21.97 13.56
C GLU A 286 -6.84 -20.97 13.69
N VAL A 287 -6.65 -19.93 14.49
CA VAL A 287 -7.66 -18.87 14.68
C VAL A 287 -7.92 -18.16 13.36
N PHE A 288 -6.88 -17.79 12.61
CA PHE A 288 -7.01 -17.14 11.31
C PHE A 288 -7.72 -18.04 10.29
N ASP A 289 -7.35 -19.33 10.21
CA ASP A 289 -7.96 -20.30 9.29
C ASP A 289 -9.46 -20.49 9.57
N ASN A 290 -9.83 -20.54 10.86
CA ASN A 290 -11.25 -20.61 11.26
C ASN A 290 -12.00 -19.34 10.89
N GLN A 291 -11.42 -18.16 11.03
CA GLN A 291 -12.03 -16.89 10.63
C GLN A 291 -12.23 -16.81 9.10
N VAL A 292 -11.24 -17.26 8.31
CA VAL A 292 -11.38 -17.34 6.84
C VAL A 292 -12.50 -18.32 6.44
N ARG A 293 -12.60 -19.45 7.13
CA ARG A 293 -13.66 -20.45 6.90
C ARG A 293 -15.05 -19.89 7.19
N GLN A 294 -15.20 -19.15 8.29
CA GLN A 294 -16.48 -18.52 8.66
C GLN A 294 -16.85 -17.36 7.74
N PHE A 295 -15.84 -16.67 7.22
CA PHE A 295 -16.03 -15.52 6.33
C PHE A 295 -16.67 -15.92 4.99
N ASP A 296 -16.12 -16.94 4.31
CA ASP A 296 -16.57 -17.40 2.99
C ASP A 296 -16.02 -18.80 2.72
N MET A 297 -16.89 -19.81 2.69
CA MET A 297 -16.50 -21.22 2.52
C MET A 297 -15.91 -21.48 1.13
N ASP A 298 -16.45 -20.88 0.06
CA ASP A 298 -15.94 -21.10 -1.30
C ASP A 298 -14.55 -20.46 -1.45
N LEU A 299 -14.34 -19.30 -0.83
CA LEU A 299 -13.05 -18.64 -0.79
C LEU A 299 -12.04 -19.47 0.03
N TYR A 300 -12.46 -20.00 1.19
CA TYR A 300 -11.65 -20.90 2.01
C TYR A 300 -11.17 -22.12 1.22
N GLU A 301 -12.07 -22.77 0.50
CA GLU A 301 -11.76 -23.91 -0.39
C GLU A 301 -10.77 -23.51 -1.50
N SER A 302 -11.01 -22.35 -2.14
CA SER A 302 -10.18 -21.82 -3.21
C SER A 302 -8.77 -21.48 -2.74
N VAL A 303 -8.63 -20.89 -1.55
CA VAL A 303 -7.33 -20.63 -0.88
C VAL A 303 -6.58 -21.93 -0.65
N GLY A 304 -7.26 -22.99 -0.20
CA GLY A 304 -6.67 -24.32 -0.01
C GLY A 304 -6.06 -24.95 -1.27
N LYS A 305 -6.51 -24.52 -2.46
CA LYS A 305 -5.97 -25.00 -3.75
C LYS A 305 -4.71 -24.27 -4.20
N ARG A 306 -4.22 -23.27 -3.44
CA ARG A 306 -2.99 -22.54 -3.79
C ARG A 306 -1.78 -23.44 -3.74
N VAL A 307 -0.88 -23.24 -4.71
CA VAL A 307 0.27 -24.08 -4.94
C VAL A 307 1.54 -23.25 -5.09
N THR A 308 2.61 -23.70 -4.45
CA THR A 308 3.97 -23.26 -4.78
C THR A 308 4.69 -24.39 -5.57
N LYS A 309 5.80 -24.07 -6.21
CA LYS A 309 6.57 -25.02 -7.02
C LYS A 309 8.03 -25.04 -6.54
N TYR A 310 8.61 -26.21 -6.47
CA TYR A 310 10.05 -26.39 -6.26
C TYR A 310 10.57 -27.50 -7.18
N LYS A 311 11.89 -27.63 -7.30
CA LYS A 311 12.51 -28.63 -8.17
C LYS A 311 13.30 -29.65 -7.36
N ILE A 312 13.12 -30.93 -7.66
CA ILE A 312 13.97 -32.03 -7.19
C ILE A 312 14.53 -32.72 -8.42
N LEU A 313 15.85 -32.82 -8.54
CA LEU A 313 16.52 -33.45 -9.68
C LEU A 313 16.00 -33.01 -11.05
N GLY A 314 15.75 -31.70 -11.20
CA GLY A 314 15.20 -31.13 -12.44
C GLY A 314 13.68 -31.21 -12.59
N ILE A 315 13.00 -32.04 -11.82
CA ILE A 315 11.54 -32.23 -11.88
C ILE A 315 10.83 -31.13 -11.09
N ARG A 316 9.84 -30.47 -11.70
CA ARG A 316 8.98 -29.49 -11.02
C ARG A 316 7.91 -30.20 -10.17
N ILE A 317 7.92 -29.97 -8.87
CA ILE A 317 6.95 -30.52 -7.93
C ILE A 317 6.00 -29.40 -7.51
N LYS A 318 4.67 -29.67 -7.58
CA LYS A 318 3.61 -28.80 -7.06
C LYS A 318 3.41 -29.12 -5.59
N PHE A 319 3.42 -28.07 -4.73
CA PHE A 319 3.19 -28.21 -3.29
C PHE A 319 2.00 -27.36 -2.86
N TYR A 320 0.93 -28.02 -2.45
CA TYR A 320 -0.30 -27.40 -1.94
C TYR A 320 -0.14 -27.13 -0.44
N TYR A 321 0.63 -26.10 -0.11
CA TYR A 321 1.15 -25.85 1.23
C TYR A 321 0.03 -25.55 2.26
N ILE A 322 -1.02 -24.84 1.90
CA ILE A 322 -2.14 -24.53 2.79
C ILE A 322 -2.93 -25.80 3.09
N ARG A 323 -3.25 -26.60 2.08
CA ARG A 323 -3.95 -27.88 2.24
C ARG A 323 -3.12 -28.89 3.06
N ALA A 324 -1.82 -28.90 2.85
CA ALA A 324 -0.91 -29.76 3.62
C ALA A 324 -0.89 -29.37 5.10
N TRP A 325 -0.86 -28.07 5.40
CA TRP A 325 -0.94 -27.58 6.77
C TRP A 325 -2.31 -27.87 7.40
N ARG A 326 -3.43 -27.58 6.73
CA ARG A 326 -4.79 -27.83 7.22
C ARG A 326 -5.05 -29.28 7.64
N LYS A 327 -4.39 -30.25 7.01
CA LYS A 327 -4.52 -31.67 7.36
C LYS A 327 -3.98 -32.03 8.73
N GLN A 328 -2.95 -31.36 9.19
CA GLN A 328 -2.20 -31.74 10.39
C GLN A 328 -2.00 -30.57 11.36
N GLN A 329 -2.45 -29.38 11.00
CA GLN A 329 -2.28 -28.13 11.77
C GLN A 329 -0.81 -27.85 12.18
N THR A 330 0.14 -28.34 11.39
CA THR A 330 1.56 -28.19 11.67
C THR A 330 2.41 -28.15 10.40
N ARG A 331 3.54 -27.42 10.46
CA ARG A 331 4.61 -27.49 9.46
C ARG A 331 5.59 -28.66 9.68
N LYS A 332 5.53 -29.34 10.82
CA LYS A 332 6.41 -30.48 11.14
C LYS A 332 6.03 -31.72 10.34
N THR A 333 6.04 -31.62 9.00
CA THR A 333 5.69 -32.69 8.07
C THR A 333 6.80 -32.91 7.05
N LEU A 334 6.86 -34.10 6.47
CA LEU A 334 7.82 -34.44 5.41
C LEU A 334 7.69 -33.49 4.21
N SER A 335 6.48 -33.08 3.86
CA SER A 335 6.21 -32.18 2.72
C SER A 335 6.84 -30.81 2.92
N PHE A 336 6.72 -30.20 4.11
CA PHE A 336 7.36 -28.92 4.43
C PHE A 336 8.87 -29.06 4.54
N TRP A 337 9.37 -30.16 5.14
CA TRP A 337 10.79 -30.44 5.21
C TRP A 337 11.44 -30.55 3.82
N LEU A 338 10.79 -31.27 2.90
CA LEU A 338 11.23 -31.37 1.50
C LEU A 338 11.25 -29.98 0.82
N TYR A 339 10.17 -29.21 0.95
CA TYR A 339 10.10 -27.86 0.39
C TYR A 339 11.26 -26.98 0.92
N ASP A 340 11.45 -26.89 2.23
CA ASP A 340 12.50 -26.09 2.85
C ASP A 340 13.90 -26.53 2.40
N LYS A 341 14.15 -27.85 2.34
CA LYS A 341 15.42 -28.43 1.89
C LYS A 341 15.76 -28.06 0.46
N PHE A 342 14.81 -28.18 -0.46
CA PHE A 342 15.05 -27.97 -1.90
C PHE A 342 14.97 -26.49 -2.28
N ARG A 343 14.15 -25.67 -1.65
CA ARG A 343 14.15 -24.22 -1.80
C ARG A 343 15.50 -23.60 -1.37
N ARG A 344 16.10 -24.04 -0.28
CA ARG A 344 17.40 -23.55 0.21
C ARG A 344 18.55 -23.86 -0.77
N ARG A 345 18.50 -24.98 -1.48
CA ARG A 345 19.52 -25.34 -2.49
C ARG A 345 19.48 -24.43 -3.73
N VAL A 346 18.30 -23.95 -4.14
CA VAL A 346 18.16 -23.05 -5.29
C VAL A 346 18.70 -21.64 -4.97
N LYS A 347 18.64 -21.18 -3.71
CA LYS A 347 19.23 -19.88 -3.29
C LYS A 347 20.75 -19.90 -3.19
N LYS A 348 21.40 -21.06 -3.04
CA LYS A 348 22.87 -21.17 -2.97
C LYS A 348 23.54 -21.23 -4.35
N CYS A 349 22.76 -21.34 -5.42
CA CYS A 349 23.25 -21.40 -6.80
C CYS A 349 22.92 -20.09 -7.58
N ARG A 350 22.61 -19.01 -6.93
CA ARG A 350 22.51 -17.64 -7.45
C ARG A 350 23.48 -16.80 -6.65
#